data_1c285ea39b5da866e6885e6ecb0c7e38
#
_entry.id   1c285ea39b5da866e6885e6ecb0c7e38
#
_cell.length_a   1.000
_cell.length_b   1.000
_cell.length_c   1.000
_cell.angle_alpha   90.00
_cell.angle_beta   90.00
_cell.angle_gamma   90.00
#
_symmetry.space_group_name_H-M   'P 1'
#
loop_
_entity.id
_entity.type
_entity.pdbx_description
1 polymer ?
#
loop_
_entity_poly.entity_id
_entity_poly.type
_entity_poly.pdbx_seq_one_letter_code
_entity_poly.pdbx_strand_id
1 'polypeptide(L)'
;TNTCRFIMSCNYSSKIIDPIQSRCVVFRFKLLEKKDIIAVIKRIAEREKLKITEDALETLYEMSEGDCRRAINLLQATSSIALDINSEIVKMIASSAKPTNVKIVLDYALAGDFLNAREKLLDIMLKDSVSGTDIIKSIQKEVWNLQIEPQIKVKLTEKTGEAEFRIVEGSDEFVQLQALLASFVLAGLKEEI
;
A
#
# COMPACT_ATOMS: atom_id res chain seq x y z
N THR A 1 28.45 26.76 -16.06
CA THR A 1 29.67 25.98 -16.25
C THR A 1 29.57 25.20 -17.56
N ASN A 2 30.55 25.40 -18.46
CA ASN A 2 30.53 24.78 -19.79
C ASN A 2 30.87 23.27 -19.74
N THR A 3 31.32 22.76 -18.60
CA THR A 3 31.92 21.43 -18.49
C THR A 3 31.12 20.42 -17.66
N CYS A 4 30.12 20.86 -16.89
CA CYS A 4 29.33 19.95 -16.05
C CYS A 4 27.85 20.33 -16.03
N ARG A 5 26.98 19.33 -16.19
CA ARG A 5 25.53 19.46 -16.06
C ARG A 5 25.04 18.45 -15.04
N PHE A 6 24.11 18.88 -14.19
CA PHE A 6 23.55 18.05 -13.14
C PHE A 6 22.12 17.63 -13.50
N ILE A 7 21.81 16.36 -13.31
CA ILE A 7 20.46 15.82 -13.34
C ILE A 7 20.17 15.28 -11.93
N MET A 8 19.13 15.78 -11.31
CA MET A 8 18.70 15.38 -9.98
C MET A 8 17.31 14.75 -10.07
N SER A 9 17.07 13.66 -9.34
CA SER A 9 15.75 13.06 -9.21
C SER A 9 15.35 12.99 -7.75
N CYS A 10 14.07 13.23 -7.46
CA CYS A 10 13.51 13.15 -6.12
C CYS A 10 12.03 12.76 -6.18
N ASN A 11 11.54 12.19 -5.10
CA ASN A 11 10.11 11.87 -4.96
C ASN A 11 9.31 13.11 -4.51
N TYR A 12 9.93 14.03 -3.76
CA TYR A 12 9.26 15.19 -3.17
C TYR A 12 10.05 16.45 -3.47
N SER A 13 9.56 17.25 -4.42
CA SER A 13 10.20 18.52 -4.78
C SER A 13 10.22 19.52 -3.61
N SER A 14 9.26 19.45 -2.69
CA SER A 14 9.19 20.30 -1.49
C SER A 14 10.36 20.09 -0.52
N LYS A 15 11.06 18.95 -0.59
CA LYS A 15 12.26 18.68 0.22
C LYS A 15 13.56 19.23 -0.40
N ILE A 16 13.50 19.75 -1.63
CA ILE A 16 14.62 20.39 -2.31
C ILE A 16 14.62 21.88 -1.94
N ILE A 17 15.75 22.38 -1.47
CA ILE A 17 15.90 23.79 -1.09
C ILE A 17 15.71 24.74 -2.29
N ASP A 18 15.10 25.89 -2.06
CA ASP A 18 14.78 26.87 -3.10
C ASP A 18 15.98 27.31 -3.97
N PRO A 19 17.20 27.52 -3.42
CA PRO A 19 18.36 27.87 -4.24
C PRO A 19 18.73 26.83 -5.31
N ILE A 20 18.41 25.56 -5.07
CA ILE A 20 18.62 24.48 -6.07
C ILE A 20 17.46 24.50 -7.08
N GLN A 21 16.22 24.56 -6.59
CA GLN A 21 15.04 24.58 -7.47
C GLN A 21 15.09 25.74 -8.46
N SER A 22 15.49 26.94 -8.01
CA SER A 22 15.57 28.16 -8.86
C SER A 22 16.63 28.11 -9.96
N ARG A 23 17.60 27.19 -9.85
CA ARG A 23 18.68 26.98 -10.84
C ARG A 23 18.48 25.77 -11.73
N CYS A 24 17.35 25.05 -11.58
CA CYS A 24 17.02 23.84 -12.32
C CYS A 24 15.73 24.01 -13.12
N VAL A 25 15.66 23.30 -14.24
CA VAL A 25 14.38 23.09 -14.93
C VAL A 25 13.70 21.91 -14.26
N VAL A 26 12.47 22.12 -13.76
CA VAL A 26 11.71 21.09 -13.04
C VAL A 26 10.79 20.34 -14.00
N PHE A 27 11.00 19.04 -14.13
CA PHE A 27 10.11 18.13 -14.85
C PHE A 27 9.29 17.33 -13.83
N ARG A 28 7.96 17.45 -13.87
CA ARG A 28 7.06 16.70 -13.01
C ARG A 28 6.49 15.52 -13.76
N PHE A 29 6.82 14.32 -13.28
CA PHE A 29 6.27 13.07 -13.79
C PHE A 29 4.93 12.78 -13.13
N LYS A 30 3.92 12.47 -13.94
CA LYS A 30 2.60 12.01 -13.49
C LYS A 30 2.56 10.48 -13.52
N LEU A 31 1.56 9.90 -12.87
CA LEU A 31 1.27 8.48 -13.02
C LEU A 31 1.04 8.15 -14.49
N LEU A 32 1.47 6.95 -14.89
CA LEU A 32 1.30 6.46 -16.25
C LEU A 32 -0.18 6.12 -16.51
N GLU A 33 -0.61 6.34 -17.73
CA GLU A 33 -1.95 5.93 -18.16
C GLU A 33 -2.02 4.39 -18.34
N LYS A 34 -3.23 3.84 -18.22
CA LYS A 34 -3.48 2.38 -18.40
C LYS A 34 -2.81 1.85 -19.67
N LYS A 35 -2.97 2.56 -20.79
CA LYS A 35 -2.39 2.15 -22.08
C LYS A 35 -0.87 2.00 -22.05
N ASP A 36 -0.18 2.91 -21.33
CA ASP A 36 1.29 2.93 -21.28
C ASP A 36 1.81 1.79 -20.42
N ILE A 37 1.18 1.53 -19.27
CA ILE A 37 1.53 0.39 -18.41
C ILE A 37 1.29 -0.93 -19.14
N ILE A 38 0.14 -1.10 -19.81
CA ILE A 38 -0.16 -2.30 -20.59
C ILE A 38 0.88 -2.48 -21.71
N ALA A 39 1.26 -1.41 -22.41
CA ALA A 39 2.30 -1.48 -23.45
C ALA A 39 3.64 -1.94 -22.88
N VAL A 40 4.04 -1.47 -21.69
CA VAL A 40 5.26 -1.93 -21.01
C VAL A 40 5.15 -3.41 -20.64
N ILE A 41 4.02 -3.86 -20.07
CA ILE A 41 3.81 -5.26 -19.70
C ILE A 41 3.86 -6.17 -20.93
N LYS A 42 3.17 -5.82 -22.03
CA LYS A 42 3.19 -6.58 -23.29
C LYS A 42 4.61 -6.72 -23.83
N ARG A 43 5.36 -5.63 -23.87
CA ARG A 43 6.75 -5.65 -24.34
C ARG A 43 7.67 -6.54 -23.49
N ILE A 44 7.47 -6.58 -22.17
CA ILE A 44 8.21 -7.47 -21.27
C ILE A 44 7.79 -8.91 -21.53
N ALA A 45 6.50 -9.19 -21.60
CA ALA A 45 5.96 -10.52 -21.86
C ALA A 45 6.50 -11.12 -23.17
N GLU A 46 6.56 -10.33 -24.25
CA GLU A 46 7.14 -10.74 -25.52
C GLU A 46 8.63 -11.11 -25.38
N ARG A 47 9.41 -10.31 -24.66
CA ARG A 47 10.83 -10.58 -24.43
C ARG A 47 11.07 -11.85 -23.62
N GLU A 48 10.27 -12.06 -22.60
CA GLU A 48 10.34 -13.21 -21.69
C GLU A 48 9.56 -14.42 -22.22
N LYS A 49 8.95 -14.33 -23.41
CA LYS A 49 8.15 -15.37 -24.06
C LYS A 49 6.96 -15.86 -23.20
N LEU A 50 6.36 -14.96 -22.45
CA LEU A 50 5.17 -15.23 -21.64
C LEU A 50 3.91 -15.08 -22.48
N LYS A 51 2.94 -15.97 -22.26
CA LYS A 51 1.61 -15.84 -22.84
C LYS A 51 0.69 -15.19 -21.82
N ILE A 52 0.18 -14.01 -22.15
CA ILE A 52 -0.71 -13.23 -21.27
C ILE A 52 -2.04 -12.99 -21.97
N THR A 53 -3.15 -13.27 -21.29
CA THR A 53 -4.49 -12.95 -21.77
C THR A 53 -4.81 -11.47 -21.55
N GLU A 54 -5.74 -10.90 -22.34
CA GLU A 54 -6.10 -9.48 -22.20
C GLU A 54 -6.70 -9.17 -20.83
N ASP A 55 -7.50 -10.06 -20.25
CA ASP A 55 -8.06 -9.95 -18.91
C ASP A 55 -6.98 -10.01 -17.81
N ALA A 56 -5.89 -10.75 -18.03
CA ALA A 56 -4.74 -10.72 -17.11
C ALA A 56 -4.02 -9.37 -17.15
N LEU A 57 -3.89 -8.75 -18.31
CA LEU A 57 -3.30 -7.40 -18.44
C LEU A 57 -4.13 -6.35 -17.72
N GLU A 58 -5.46 -6.41 -17.82
CA GLU A 58 -6.37 -5.53 -17.08
C GLU A 58 -6.25 -5.75 -15.57
N THR A 59 -6.24 -7.00 -15.12
CA THR A 59 -6.07 -7.34 -13.71
C THR A 59 -4.73 -6.88 -13.16
N LEU A 60 -3.63 -7.04 -13.91
CA LEU A 60 -2.30 -6.52 -13.53
C LEU A 60 -2.31 -5.01 -13.34
N TYR A 61 -2.97 -4.27 -14.25
CA TYR A 61 -3.10 -2.82 -14.12
C TYR A 61 -3.91 -2.43 -12.89
N GLU A 62 -5.09 -3.04 -12.67
CA GLU A 62 -5.95 -2.76 -11.52
C GLU A 62 -5.24 -3.03 -10.19
N MET A 63 -4.54 -4.17 -10.08
CA MET A 63 -3.80 -4.53 -8.87
C MET A 63 -2.55 -3.67 -8.63
N SER A 64 -2.00 -3.08 -9.70
CA SER A 64 -0.85 -2.17 -9.58
C SER A 64 -1.23 -0.75 -9.16
N GLU A 65 -2.51 -0.40 -9.19
CA GLU A 65 -3.01 0.96 -8.87
C GLU A 65 -2.30 2.07 -9.69
N GLY A 66 -1.88 1.76 -10.92
CA GLY A 66 -1.17 2.70 -11.79
C GLY A 66 0.34 2.80 -11.54
N ASP A 67 0.90 2.00 -10.63
CA ASP A 67 2.35 1.93 -10.40
C ASP A 67 2.98 0.88 -11.34
N CYS A 68 3.79 1.37 -12.29
CA CYS A 68 4.45 0.52 -13.27
C CYS A 68 5.43 -0.48 -12.63
N ARG A 69 6.13 -0.10 -11.57
CA ARG A 69 7.06 -1.00 -10.87
C ARG A 69 6.29 -2.13 -10.20
N ARG A 70 5.18 -1.80 -9.54
CA ARG A 70 4.30 -2.81 -8.92
C ARG A 70 3.71 -3.75 -9.96
N ALA A 71 3.29 -3.23 -11.13
CA ALA A 71 2.80 -4.05 -12.24
C ALA A 71 3.87 -5.05 -12.75
N ILE A 72 5.11 -4.58 -12.92
CA ILE A 72 6.24 -5.43 -13.35
C ILE A 72 6.58 -6.47 -12.29
N ASN A 73 6.64 -6.11 -11.01
CA ASN A 73 6.92 -7.05 -9.93
C ASN A 73 5.82 -8.13 -9.84
N LEU A 74 4.55 -7.74 -10.02
CA LEU A 74 3.43 -8.68 -10.01
C LEU A 74 3.51 -9.62 -11.23
N LEU A 75 3.85 -9.10 -12.42
CA LEU A 75 4.10 -9.91 -13.60
C LEU A 75 5.23 -10.91 -13.36
N GLN A 76 6.35 -10.47 -12.79
CA GLN A 76 7.50 -11.32 -12.48
C GLN A 76 7.13 -12.42 -11.47
N ALA A 77 6.43 -12.09 -10.41
CA ALA A 77 5.95 -13.07 -9.44
C ALA A 77 5.00 -14.10 -10.09
N THR A 78 4.12 -13.65 -10.99
CA THR A 78 3.20 -14.52 -11.73
C THR A 78 3.95 -15.44 -12.69
N SER A 79 4.94 -14.92 -13.42
CA SER A 79 5.72 -15.69 -14.38
C SER A 79 6.61 -16.76 -13.73
N SER A 80 6.96 -16.62 -12.45
CA SER A 80 7.69 -17.65 -11.71
C SER A 80 6.86 -18.90 -11.42
N ILE A 81 5.52 -18.80 -11.51
CA ILE A 81 4.59 -19.90 -11.25
C ILE A 81 4.06 -20.49 -12.55
N ALA A 82 3.75 -19.65 -13.54
CA ALA A 82 3.16 -20.08 -14.80
C ALA A 82 3.67 -19.26 -15.99
N LEU A 83 3.88 -19.91 -17.13
CA LEU A 83 4.21 -19.27 -18.40
C LEU A 83 2.96 -18.75 -19.13
N ASP A 84 1.80 -19.40 -18.89
CA ASP A 84 0.49 -18.98 -19.41
C ASP A 84 -0.24 -18.23 -18.29
N ILE A 85 -0.29 -16.89 -18.40
CA ILE A 85 -0.78 -15.99 -17.36
C ILE A 85 -2.21 -15.58 -17.67
N ASN A 86 -3.14 -15.96 -16.80
CA ASN A 86 -4.54 -15.55 -16.82
C ASN A 86 -4.90 -14.68 -15.59
N SER A 87 -6.10 -14.11 -15.58
CA SER A 87 -6.53 -13.22 -14.48
C SER A 87 -6.62 -13.93 -13.12
N GLU A 88 -6.92 -15.23 -13.10
CA GLU A 88 -7.03 -16.00 -11.86
C GLU A 88 -5.68 -16.15 -11.16
N ILE A 89 -4.61 -16.49 -11.93
CA ILE A 89 -3.26 -16.61 -11.41
C ILE A 89 -2.77 -15.24 -10.89
N VAL A 90 -3.04 -14.16 -11.64
CA VAL A 90 -2.71 -12.80 -11.21
C VAL A 90 -3.42 -12.46 -9.89
N LYS A 91 -4.72 -12.74 -9.78
CA LYS A 91 -5.50 -12.49 -8.55
C LYS A 91 -5.00 -13.34 -7.38
N MET A 92 -4.68 -14.60 -7.62
CA MET A 92 -4.13 -15.50 -6.60
C MET A 92 -2.82 -14.94 -6.03
N ILE A 93 -1.89 -14.52 -6.89
CA ILE A 93 -0.61 -13.95 -6.48
C ILE A 93 -0.79 -12.59 -5.82
N ALA A 94 -1.62 -11.71 -6.40
CA ALA A 94 -1.91 -10.41 -5.82
C ALA A 94 -2.61 -10.51 -4.45
N SER A 95 -3.49 -11.50 -4.26
CA SER A 95 -4.13 -11.75 -2.97
C SER A 95 -3.17 -12.34 -1.95
N SER A 96 -2.22 -13.16 -2.38
CA SER A 96 -1.14 -13.65 -1.50
C SER A 96 -0.18 -12.52 -1.09
N ALA A 97 -0.04 -11.49 -1.93
CA ALA A 97 0.77 -10.30 -1.65
C ALA A 97 -0.03 -9.17 -0.96
N LYS A 98 -1.34 -9.32 -0.75
CA LYS A 98 -2.11 -8.34 0.03
C LYS A 98 -1.87 -8.60 1.52
N PRO A 99 -1.56 -7.56 2.29
CA PRO A 99 -1.63 -7.63 3.74
C PRO A 99 -3.08 -7.90 4.12
N THR A 100 -3.34 -9.15 4.38
CA THR A 100 -4.66 -9.68 4.49
C THR A 100 -5.14 -9.57 5.91
N ASN A 101 -6.42 -9.36 6.06
CA ASN A 101 -7.16 -9.48 7.31
C ASN A 101 -6.93 -8.37 8.34
N VAL A 102 -6.42 -7.20 7.94
CA VAL A 102 -6.54 -6.00 8.77
C VAL A 102 -8.01 -5.79 9.18
N LYS A 103 -8.96 -6.12 8.31
CA LYS A 103 -10.38 -6.08 8.65
C LYS A 103 -10.73 -6.93 9.87
N ILE A 104 -10.26 -8.17 9.93
CA ILE A 104 -10.50 -9.06 11.10
C ILE A 104 -9.89 -8.47 12.38
N VAL A 105 -8.70 -7.87 12.28
CA VAL A 105 -8.05 -7.18 13.41
C VAL A 105 -8.93 -6.02 13.90
N LEU A 106 -9.48 -5.22 12.97
CA LEU A 106 -10.35 -4.09 13.30
C LEU A 106 -11.71 -4.55 13.84
N ASP A 107 -12.27 -5.64 13.31
CA ASP A 107 -13.53 -6.23 13.79
C ASP A 107 -13.38 -6.69 15.25
N TYR A 108 -12.28 -7.38 15.61
CA TYR A 108 -11.97 -7.72 17.01
C TYR A 108 -11.82 -6.47 17.89
N ALA A 109 -11.09 -5.48 17.40
CA ALA A 109 -10.86 -4.26 18.17
C ALA A 109 -12.16 -3.49 18.43
N LEU A 110 -13.03 -3.37 17.43
CA LEU A 110 -14.34 -2.71 17.59
C LEU A 110 -15.31 -3.51 18.47
N ALA A 111 -15.18 -4.84 18.48
CA ALA A 111 -15.93 -5.70 19.42
C ALA A 111 -15.39 -5.66 20.86
N GLY A 112 -14.40 -4.82 21.17
CA GLY A 112 -13.81 -4.72 22.50
C GLY A 112 -12.76 -5.77 22.83
N ASP A 113 -12.48 -6.71 21.91
CA ASP A 113 -11.55 -7.82 22.11
C ASP A 113 -10.13 -7.42 21.69
N PHE A 114 -9.48 -6.63 22.53
CA PHE A 114 -8.11 -6.16 22.30
C PHE A 114 -7.09 -7.30 22.22
N LEU A 115 -7.28 -8.38 22.99
CA LEU A 115 -6.31 -9.46 23.04
C LEU A 115 -6.24 -10.24 21.72
N ASN A 116 -7.40 -10.60 21.17
CA ASN A 116 -7.47 -11.27 19.88
C ASN A 116 -7.05 -10.34 18.73
N ALA A 117 -7.43 -9.06 18.78
CA ALA A 117 -6.96 -8.07 17.79
C ALA A 117 -5.43 -7.96 17.78
N ARG A 118 -4.79 -7.91 18.96
CA ARG A 118 -3.34 -7.85 19.12
C ARG A 118 -2.65 -9.10 18.61
N GLU A 119 -3.17 -10.29 18.93
CA GLU A 119 -2.62 -11.56 18.46
C GLU A 119 -2.66 -11.67 16.94
N LYS A 120 -3.79 -11.32 16.34
CA LYS A 120 -3.94 -11.29 14.86
C LYS A 120 -3.02 -10.27 14.19
N LEU A 121 -2.84 -9.09 14.79
CA LEU A 121 -1.88 -8.11 14.31
C LEU A 121 -0.46 -8.68 14.31
N LEU A 122 -0.07 -9.36 15.40
CA LEU A 122 1.25 -9.98 15.52
C LEU A 122 1.44 -11.09 14.48
N ASP A 123 0.40 -11.89 14.22
CA ASP A 123 0.41 -12.91 13.18
C ASP A 123 0.70 -12.30 11.80
N ILE A 124 0.02 -11.21 11.45
CA ILE A 124 0.24 -10.50 10.17
C ILE A 124 1.68 -9.99 10.08
N MET A 125 2.20 -9.38 11.13
CA MET A 125 3.56 -8.84 11.12
C MET A 125 4.63 -9.93 11.02
N LEU A 126 4.49 -11.02 11.77
CA LEU A 126 5.51 -12.05 11.85
C LEU A 126 5.37 -13.15 10.79
N LYS A 127 4.15 -13.63 10.53
CA LYS A 127 3.93 -14.73 9.58
C LYS A 127 3.90 -14.25 8.15
N ASP A 128 3.24 -13.11 7.93
CA ASP A 128 3.08 -12.54 6.57
C ASP A 128 4.21 -11.54 6.24
N SER A 129 5.10 -11.25 7.19
CA SER A 129 6.24 -10.32 7.04
C SER A 129 5.82 -8.93 6.52
N VAL A 130 4.66 -8.44 6.98
CA VAL A 130 4.11 -7.14 6.58
C VAL A 130 4.66 -6.04 7.48
N SER A 131 5.15 -4.95 6.87
CA SER A 131 5.65 -3.79 7.62
C SER A 131 4.52 -3.04 8.33
N GLY A 132 4.83 -2.40 9.44
CA GLY A 132 3.86 -1.58 10.16
C GLY A 132 3.31 -0.42 9.30
N THR A 133 4.13 0.14 8.41
CA THR A 133 3.70 1.18 7.48
C THR A 133 2.67 0.68 6.46
N ASP A 134 2.79 -0.58 5.98
CA ASP A 134 1.82 -1.17 5.07
C ASP A 134 0.52 -1.55 5.78
N ILE A 135 0.61 -2.00 7.04
CA ILE A 135 -0.55 -2.24 7.89
C ILE A 135 -1.33 -0.95 8.12
N ILE A 136 -0.66 0.16 8.45
CA ILE A 136 -1.32 1.46 8.65
C ILE A 136 -2.04 1.93 7.38
N LYS A 137 -1.42 1.82 6.22
CA LYS A 137 -2.08 2.15 4.93
C LYS A 137 -3.32 1.30 4.68
N SER A 138 -3.26 0.03 5.08
CA SER A 138 -4.40 -0.90 4.98
C SER A 138 -5.51 -0.53 5.97
N ILE A 139 -5.15 -0.18 7.21
CA ILE A 139 -6.10 0.34 8.22
C ILE A 139 -6.78 1.60 7.70
N GLN A 140 -6.01 2.56 7.16
CA GLN A 140 -6.52 3.82 6.63
C GLN A 140 -7.58 3.61 5.53
N LYS A 141 -7.36 2.63 4.64
CA LYS A 141 -8.33 2.27 3.60
C LYS A 141 -9.60 1.63 4.22
N GLU A 142 -9.41 0.75 5.21
CA GLU A 142 -10.50 -0.03 5.77
C GLU A 142 -11.39 0.78 6.73
N VAL A 143 -10.88 1.81 7.40
CA VAL A 143 -11.66 2.71 8.27
C VAL A 143 -12.92 3.23 7.58
N TRP A 144 -12.84 3.55 6.29
CA TRP A 144 -13.97 4.08 5.53
C TRP A 144 -15.04 3.03 5.19
N ASN A 145 -14.65 1.75 5.19
CA ASN A 145 -15.54 0.61 4.94
C ASN A 145 -16.26 0.12 6.22
N LEU A 146 -15.78 0.54 7.40
CA LEU A 146 -16.39 0.15 8.68
C LEU A 146 -17.80 0.71 8.83
N GLN A 147 -18.67 -0.05 9.49
CA GLN A 147 -20.05 0.35 9.79
C GLN A 147 -20.12 1.04 11.15
N ILE A 148 -19.52 2.21 11.28
CA ILE A 148 -19.45 3.04 12.47
C ILE A 148 -19.82 4.48 12.15
N GLU A 149 -20.15 5.27 13.18
CA GLU A 149 -20.52 6.68 13.01
C GLU A 149 -19.44 7.51 12.28
N PRO A 150 -19.84 8.44 11.38
CA PRO A 150 -18.91 9.28 10.64
C PRO A 150 -17.92 10.06 11.51
N GLN A 151 -18.37 10.52 12.69
CA GLN A 151 -17.51 11.25 13.63
C GLN A 151 -16.41 10.37 14.21
N ILE A 152 -16.71 9.08 14.44
CA ILE A 152 -15.73 8.10 14.91
C ILE A 152 -14.72 7.80 13.81
N LYS A 153 -15.15 7.65 12.55
CA LYS A 153 -14.24 7.49 11.41
C LYS A 153 -13.21 8.63 11.32
N VAL A 154 -13.66 9.87 11.50
CA VAL A 154 -12.78 11.04 11.48
C VAL A 154 -11.72 10.95 12.58
N LYS A 155 -12.13 10.63 13.83
CA LYS A 155 -11.19 10.46 14.95
C LYS A 155 -10.20 9.32 14.72
N LEU A 156 -10.67 8.19 14.19
CA LEU A 156 -9.80 7.04 13.90
C LEU A 156 -8.83 7.37 12.75
N THR A 157 -9.26 8.15 11.75
CA THR A 157 -8.40 8.66 10.69
C THR A 157 -7.28 9.55 11.27
N GLU A 158 -7.60 10.46 12.19
CA GLU A 158 -6.62 11.29 12.89
C GLU A 158 -5.60 10.43 13.65
N LYS A 159 -6.07 9.44 14.44
CA LYS A 159 -5.20 8.53 15.19
C LYS A 159 -4.32 7.66 14.29
N THR A 160 -4.84 7.26 13.14
CA THR A 160 -4.07 6.52 12.14
C THR A 160 -2.94 7.37 11.56
N GLY A 161 -3.20 8.66 11.26
CA GLY A 161 -2.18 9.59 10.78
C GLY A 161 -1.11 9.88 11.85
N GLU A 162 -1.49 10.02 13.13
CA GLU A 162 -0.52 10.18 14.23
C GLU A 162 0.39 8.94 14.35
N ALA A 163 -0.16 7.73 14.25
CA ALA A 163 0.61 6.49 14.33
C ALA A 163 1.56 6.35 13.14
N GLU A 164 1.09 6.67 11.92
CA GLU A 164 1.94 6.68 10.72
C GLU A 164 3.13 7.62 10.90
N PHE A 165 2.87 8.86 11.30
CA PHE A 165 3.92 9.86 11.50
C PHE A 165 4.98 9.36 12.49
N ARG A 166 4.57 8.80 13.65
CA ARG A 166 5.49 8.29 14.66
C ARG A 166 6.32 7.12 14.15
N ILE A 167 5.73 6.20 13.39
CA ILE A 167 6.47 5.07 12.79
C ILE A 167 7.50 5.57 11.78
N VAL A 168 7.12 6.51 10.92
CA VAL A 168 8.03 7.09 9.91
C VAL A 168 9.19 7.84 10.58
N GLU A 169 8.95 8.47 11.73
CA GLU A 169 9.99 9.14 12.56
C GLU A 169 10.84 8.16 13.38
N GLY A 170 10.60 6.85 13.27
CA GLY A 170 11.44 5.80 13.85
C GLY A 170 10.95 5.21 15.17
N SER A 171 9.71 5.45 15.57
CA SER A 171 9.11 4.75 16.70
C SER A 171 8.88 3.27 16.38
N ASP A 172 8.87 2.43 17.42
CA ASP A 172 8.56 1.00 17.28
C ASP A 172 7.19 0.76 16.65
N GLU A 173 7.18 0.06 15.52
CA GLU A 173 5.97 -0.17 14.72
C GLU A 173 4.89 -0.90 15.50
N PHE A 174 5.27 -1.95 16.26
CA PHE A 174 4.31 -2.78 16.98
C PHE A 174 3.67 -2.02 18.14
N VAL A 175 4.45 -1.20 18.86
CA VAL A 175 3.92 -0.35 19.93
C VAL A 175 2.92 0.66 19.40
N GLN A 176 3.23 1.32 18.28
CA GLN A 176 2.33 2.32 17.68
C GLN A 176 1.04 1.68 17.14
N LEU A 177 1.15 0.51 16.52
CA LEU A 177 -0.03 -0.23 16.02
C LEU A 177 -0.92 -0.71 17.17
N GLN A 178 -0.35 -1.19 18.28
CA GLN A 178 -1.14 -1.55 19.48
C GLN A 178 -1.85 -0.33 20.08
N ALA A 179 -1.18 0.81 20.16
CA ALA A 179 -1.79 2.06 20.64
C ALA A 179 -2.94 2.51 19.73
N LEU A 180 -2.78 2.31 18.41
CA LEU A 180 -3.85 2.56 17.45
C LEU A 180 -5.03 1.60 17.67
N LEU A 181 -4.78 0.28 17.82
CA LEU A 181 -5.84 -0.69 18.11
C LEU A 181 -6.62 -0.37 19.39
N ALA A 182 -5.93 0.11 20.44
CA ALA A 182 -6.61 0.57 21.66
C ALA A 182 -7.59 1.71 21.37
N SER A 183 -7.27 2.59 20.41
CA SER A 183 -8.21 3.65 19.99
C SER A 183 -9.45 3.10 19.28
N PHE A 184 -9.32 2.01 18.52
CA PHE A 184 -10.45 1.31 17.90
C PHE A 184 -11.34 0.62 18.97
N VAL A 185 -10.74 -0.04 19.95
CA VAL A 185 -11.46 -0.65 21.09
C VAL A 185 -12.29 0.40 21.82
N LEU A 186 -11.67 1.55 22.16
CA LEU A 186 -12.38 2.65 22.84
C LEU A 186 -13.49 3.27 21.97
N ALA A 187 -13.35 3.21 20.66
CA ALA A 187 -14.38 3.67 19.74
C ALA A 187 -15.57 2.71 19.71
N GLY A 188 -15.33 1.38 19.66
CA GLY A 188 -16.39 0.37 19.71
C GLY A 188 -17.19 0.40 21.00
N LEU A 189 -16.52 0.52 22.15
CA LEU A 189 -17.18 0.60 23.48
C LEU A 189 -18.04 1.86 23.65
N LYS A 190 -17.85 2.91 22.86
CA LYS A 190 -18.69 4.14 22.91
C LYS A 190 -19.98 4.05 22.09
N GLU A 191 -20.08 3.09 21.18
CA GLU A 191 -21.32 2.83 20.44
C GLU A 191 -22.33 1.98 21.25
N GLU A 192 -21.91 1.36 22.35
CA GLU A 192 -22.78 0.56 23.23
C GLU A 192 -23.47 1.36 24.37
N ILE A 193 -23.26 2.70 24.43
CA ILE A 193 -23.87 3.61 25.39
C ILE A 193 -24.75 4.62 24.65
#